data_5003f1868bb15ff7da5fbbe5758d12dd
#
_entry.id   5003f1868bb15ff7da5fbbe5758d12dd
#
_cell.length_a   1.000
_cell.length_b   1.000
_cell.length_c   1.000
_cell.angle_alpha   90.00
_cell.angle_beta   90.00
_cell.angle_gamma   90.00
#
_symmetry.space_group_name_H-M   'P 1'
#
loop_
_entity.id
_entity.type
_entity.pdbx_description
1 polymer ?
#
loop_
_entity_poly.entity_id
_entity_poly.type
_entity_poly.pdbx_seq_one_letter_code
_entity_poly.pdbx_strand_id
1 'polypeptide(L)'
;MSEDVLAAIKTVKKLGIKVDIKKNICKIYGKGIDGYQFKKNIIINAENSGTLGRLILGFLINTPHPIKLIGDKSLSKRDFKRISDPLSKFGAKFKLKNKKNLPLKLYGSSNLKPFKYYENKGSAQCKSAVIFGGMKTSGTTLIKAKKSRNHTELLCKYLKLPISVKNKKNYDVIKITKVKKI
;
A
#
# COMPACT_ATOMS: atom_id res chain seq x y z
N MET A 1 17.14 -11.58 9.69
CA MET A 1 16.07 -10.77 9.05
C MET A 1 15.54 -9.78 10.10
N SER A 2 15.27 -8.52 9.70
CA SER A 2 14.66 -7.55 10.61
C SER A 2 13.20 -7.91 10.92
N GLU A 3 12.67 -7.41 12.05
CA GLU A 3 11.27 -7.61 12.44
C GLU A 3 10.29 -7.11 11.38
N ASP A 4 10.59 -5.98 10.73
CA ASP A 4 9.79 -5.45 9.61
C ASP A 4 9.64 -6.45 8.46
N VAL A 5 10.75 -7.11 8.08
CA VAL A 5 10.75 -8.13 7.01
C VAL A 5 9.95 -9.35 7.43
N LEU A 6 10.11 -9.81 8.68
CA LEU A 6 9.35 -10.94 9.22
C LEU A 6 7.85 -10.65 9.26
N ALA A 7 7.45 -9.45 9.68
CA ALA A 7 6.05 -9.01 9.66
C ALA A 7 5.48 -8.98 8.23
N ALA A 8 6.26 -8.51 7.25
CA ALA A 8 5.87 -8.52 5.85
C ALA A 8 5.70 -9.95 5.31
N ILE A 9 6.63 -10.86 5.61
CA ILE A 9 6.54 -12.28 5.22
C ILE A 9 5.28 -12.94 5.81
N LYS A 10 5.02 -12.74 7.11
CA LYS A 10 3.81 -13.25 7.77
C LYS A 10 2.55 -12.72 7.07
N THR A 11 2.55 -11.44 6.70
CA THR A 11 1.43 -10.80 6.02
C THR A 11 1.17 -11.38 4.64
N VAL A 12 2.19 -11.51 3.78
CA VAL A 12 2.00 -12.05 2.42
C VAL A 12 1.61 -13.51 2.43
N LYS A 13 2.15 -14.33 3.38
CA LYS A 13 1.69 -15.71 3.59
C LYS A 13 0.20 -15.76 3.95
N LYS A 14 -0.26 -14.89 4.85
CA LYS A 14 -1.66 -14.78 5.25
C LYS A 14 -2.57 -14.38 4.08
N LEU A 15 -2.04 -13.65 3.10
CA LEU A 15 -2.70 -13.27 1.85
C LEU A 15 -2.56 -14.33 0.74
N GLY A 16 -2.16 -15.55 1.08
CA GLY A 16 -2.12 -16.68 0.16
C GLY A 16 -0.91 -16.75 -0.77
N ILE A 17 0.13 -15.98 -0.48
CA ILE A 17 1.39 -16.01 -1.23
C ILE A 17 2.34 -17.01 -0.57
N LYS A 18 2.82 -18.00 -1.36
CA LYS A 18 3.82 -18.97 -0.89
C LYS A 18 5.17 -18.26 -0.70
N VAL A 19 5.79 -18.50 0.46
CA VAL A 19 7.13 -17.99 0.79
C VAL A 19 7.93 -19.10 1.43
N ASP A 20 9.05 -19.44 0.83
CA ASP A 20 10.03 -20.41 1.33
C ASP A 20 11.25 -19.65 1.87
N ILE A 21 11.70 -20.06 3.05
CA ILE A 21 12.88 -19.48 3.68
C ILE A 21 13.86 -20.62 3.95
N LYS A 22 15.03 -20.55 3.32
CA LYS A 22 16.12 -21.49 3.56
C LYS A 22 17.40 -20.70 3.85
N LYS A 23 17.99 -20.91 5.03
CA LYS A 23 19.17 -20.16 5.48
C LYS A 23 18.95 -18.64 5.29
N ASN A 24 19.73 -18.01 4.43
CA ASN A 24 19.68 -16.56 4.14
C ASN A 24 18.87 -16.19 2.90
N ILE A 25 18.20 -17.15 2.27
CA ILE A 25 17.43 -16.95 1.03
C ILE A 25 15.93 -16.95 1.36
N CYS A 26 15.23 -15.92 0.93
CA CYS A 26 13.78 -15.80 0.99
C CYS A 26 13.23 -15.83 -0.43
N LYS A 27 12.54 -16.92 -0.81
CA LYS A 27 11.90 -17.08 -2.11
C LYS A 27 10.41 -16.82 -2.00
N ILE A 28 9.92 -15.82 -2.75
CA ILE A 28 8.52 -15.41 -2.76
C ILE A 28 7.92 -15.79 -4.12
N TYR A 29 6.84 -16.58 -4.11
CA TYR A 29 6.13 -17.00 -5.32
C TYR A 29 5.00 -16.02 -5.61
N GLY A 30 5.33 -14.90 -6.24
CA GLY A 30 4.38 -13.85 -6.57
C GLY A 30 3.26 -14.33 -7.51
N LYS A 31 2.06 -13.75 -7.34
CA LYS A 31 0.87 -14.07 -8.16
C LYS A 31 0.32 -12.83 -8.86
N GLY A 32 1.18 -11.85 -9.12
CA GLY A 32 0.76 -10.55 -9.69
C GLY A 32 0.03 -9.66 -8.68
N ILE A 33 -0.39 -8.48 -9.14
CA ILE A 33 -0.96 -7.44 -8.29
C ILE A 33 -2.34 -7.79 -7.70
N ASP A 34 -3.09 -8.66 -8.36
CA ASP A 34 -4.43 -9.11 -7.94
C ASP A 34 -4.43 -10.55 -7.42
N GLY A 35 -3.26 -11.18 -7.25
CA GLY A 35 -3.14 -12.59 -6.88
C GLY A 35 -3.31 -12.89 -5.39
N TYR A 36 -3.75 -11.93 -4.57
CA TYR A 36 -4.05 -12.15 -3.17
C TYR A 36 -5.31 -13.01 -2.98
N GLN A 37 -5.26 -13.92 -2.01
CA GLN A 37 -6.41 -14.72 -1.58
C GLN A 37 -6.97 -14.14 -0.30
N PHE A 38 -8.22 -13.73 -0.34
CA PHE A 38 -8.88 -13.08 0.79
C PHE A 38 -9.80 -14.08 1.50
N LYS A 39 -9.44 -14.46 2.72
CA LYS A 39 -10.36 -15.14 3.64
C LYS A 39 -11.21 -14.10 4.38
N LYS A 40 -12.41 -14.47 4.82
CA LYS A 40 -13.21 -13.63 5.73
C LYS A 40 -12.41 -13.37 7.03
N ASN A 41 -12.61 -12.20 7.62
CA ASN A 41 -12.02 -11.82 8.92
C ASN A 41 -10.48 -11.84 9.00
N ILE A 42 -9.79 -11.53 7.90
CA ILE A 42 -8.33 -11.41 7.92
C ILE A 42 -7.90 -10.28 8.87
N ILE A 43 -6.98 -10.63 9.78
CA ILE A 43 -6.27 -9.66 10.62
C ILE A 43 -4.82 -9.61 10.16
N ILE A 44 -4.36 -8.45 9.72
CA ILE A 44 -2.97 -8.16 9.41
C ILE A 44 -2.36 -7.49 10.63
N ASN A 45 -1.30 -8.10 11.17
CA ASN A 45 -0.51 -7.49 12.24
C ASN A 45 0.78 -6.94 11.64
N ALA A 46 0.90 -5.61 11.64
CA ALA A 46 2.09 -4.93 11.14
C ALA A 46 3.21 -4.82 12.20
N GLU A 47 2.99 -5.35 13.42
CA GLU A 47 3.89 -5.21 14.56
C GLU A 47 4.29 -3.73 14.76
N ASN A 48 5.59 -3.40 14.70
CA ASN A 48 6.08 -2.01 14.73
C ASN A 48 6.27 -1.42 13.31
N SER A 49 6.06 -2.19 12.25
CA SER A 49 6.37 -1.77 10.89
C SER A 49 5.39 -0.74 10.34
N GLY A 50 5.76 0.52 10.44
CA GLY A 50 5.01 1.61 9.81
C GLY A 50 5.01 1.54 8.29
N THR A 51 6.05 0.96 7.68
CA THR A 51 6.15 0.75 6.23
C THR A 51 5.13 -0.29 5.79
N LEU A 52 5.17 -1.49 6.39
CA LEU A 52 4.21 -2.54 6.07
C LEU A 52 2.77 -2.03 6.26
N GLY A 53 2.45 -1.49 7.46
CA GLY A 53 1.10 -1.08 7.80
C GLY A 53 0.51 -0.01 6.87
N ARG A 54 1.36 0.84 6.27
CA ARG A 54 0.90 1.88 5.34
C ARG A 54 0.85 1.41 3.90
N LEU A 55 1.89 0.74 3.42
CA LEU A 55 1.99 0.36 2.02
C LEU A 55 1.00 -0.74 1.65
N ILE A 56 0.79 -1.72 2.53
CA ILE A 56 -0.12 -2.85 2.27
C ILE A 56 -1.56 -2.37 2.03
N LEU A 57 -1.99 -1.29 2.67
CA LEU A 57 -3.34 -0.74 2.47
C LEU A 57 -3.56 -0.30 1.02
N GLY A 58 -2.55 0.26 0.34
CA GLY A 58 -2.63 0.62 -1.08
C GLY A 58 -2.87 -0.59 -1.98
N PHE A 59 -2.28 -1.74 -1.66
CA PHE A 59 -2.52 -2.99 -2.40
C PHE A 59 -3.89 -3.61 -2.13
N LEU A 60 -4.50 -3.33 -0.98
CA LEU A 60 -5.70 -4.02 -0.51
C LEU A 60 -6.99 -3.21 -0.67
N ILE A 61 -6.95 -2.04 -1.34
CA ILE A 61 -8.13 -1.17 -1.50
C ILE A 61 -9.28 -1.79 -2.30
N ASN A 62 -9.03 -2.90 -3.02
CA ASN A 62 -10.05 -3.66 -3.76
C ASN A 62 -10.42 -4.99 -3.08
N THR A 63 -10.09 -5.16 -1.80
CA THR A 63 -10.44 -6.39 -1.07
C THR A 63 -11.95 -6.66 -1.09
N PRO A 64 -12.39 -7.91 -1.38
CA PRO A 64 -13.81 -8.27 -1.35
C PRO A 64 -14.37 -8.42 0.07
N HIS A 65 -13.51 -8.61 1.07
CA HIS A 65 -13.89 -8.77 2.47
C HIS A 65 -13.18 -7.74 3.35
N PRO A 66 -13.80 -7.31 4.45
CA PRO A 66 -13.17 -6.39 5.39
C PRO A 66 -11.87 -6.97 5.97
N ILE A 67 -10.85 -6.14 6.04
CA ILE A 67 -9.55 -6.47 6.62
C ILE A 67 -9.32 -5.61 7.85
N LYS A 68 -8.88 -6.23 8.96
CA LYS A 68 -8.45 -5.52 10.16
C LYS A 68 -6.94 -5.40 10.16
N LEU A 69 -6.42 -4.17 10.29
CA LEU A 69 -5.00 -3.90 10.50
C LEU A 69 -4.78 -3.54 11.97
N ILE A 70 -3.81 -4.20 12.57
CA ILE A 70 -3.33 -3.93 13.93
C ILE A 70 -1.82 -3.71 13.91
N GLY A 71 -1.30 -3.19 14.99
CA GLY A 71 0.12 -3.02 15.25
C GLY A 71 0.41 -3.06 16.74
N ASP A 72 1.68 -2.96 17.11
CA ASP A 72 2.09 -2.87 18.50
C ASP A 72 1.61 -1.55 19.16
N LYS A 73 1.96 -1.35 20.42
CA LYS A 73 1.60 -0.16 21.22
C LYS A 73 2.12 1.14 20.57
N SER A 74 3.32 1.13 19.99
CA SER A 74 3.95 2.29 19.34
C SER A 74 3.26 2.60 18.01
N LEU A 75 3.14 1.62 17.11
CA LEU A 75 2.51 1.80 15.81
C LEU A 75 1.05 2.22 15.94
N SER A 76 0.35 1.67 16.94
CA SER A 76 -1.07 1.95 17.18
C SER A 76 -1.35 3.40 17.57
N LYS A 77 -0.37 4.14 18.06
CA LYS A 77 -0.48 5.58 18.36
C LYS A 77 -0.23 6.49 17.15
N ARG A 78 0.35 5.94 16.07
CA ARG A 78 0.68 6.74 14.88
C ARG A 78 -0.58 7.13 14.10
N ASP A 79 -0.46 8.24 13.37
CA ASP A 79 -1.53 8.75 12.51
C ASP A 79 -1.63 7.94 11.22
N PHE A 80 -2.70 7.14 11.09
CA PHE A 80 -3.07 6.41 9.89
C PHE A 80 -4.09 7.15 9.01
N LYS A 81 -4.66 8.25 9.50
CA LYS A 81 -5.56 9.09 8.70
C LYS A 81 -4.84 9.64 7.46
N ARG A 82 -3.54 9.92 7.57
CA ARG A 82 -2.68 10.35 6.46
C ARG A 82 -2.63 9.36 5.29
N ILE A 83 -2.98 8.10 5.51
CA ILE A 83 -3.05 7.04 4.49
C ILE A 83 -4.50 6.77 4.11
N SER A 84 -5.39 6.63 5.09
CA SER A 84 -6.79 6.30 4.82
C SER A 84 -7.51 7.38 4.03
N ASP A 85 -7.25 8.67 4.33
CA ASP A 85 -7.90 9.78 3.61
C ASP A 85 -7.62 9.75 2.09
N PRO A 86 -6.35 9.72 1.62
CA PRO A 86 -6.08 9.61 0.19
C PRO A 86 -6.56 8.30 -0.40
N LEU A 87 -6.43 7.17 0.29
CA LEU A 87 -6.91 5.88 -0.24
C LEU A 87 -8.44 5.81 -0.32
N SER A 88 -9.16 6.52 0.55
CA SER A 88 -10.63 6.62 0.45
C SER A 88 -11.10 7.32 -0.82
N LYS A 89 -10.29 8.21 -1.39
CA LYS A 89 -10.62 8.87 -2.67
C LYS A 89 -10.68 7.90 -3.86
N PHE A 90 -10.03 6.75 -3.75
CA PHE A 90 -10.20 5.67 -4.72
C PHE A 90 -11.58 4.98 -4.63
N GLY A 91 -12.29 5.11 -3.50
CA GLY A 91 -13.58 4.46 -3.24
C GLY A 91 -13.57 3.44 -2.11
N ALA A 92 -12.41 3.10 -1.56
CA ALA A 92 -12.33 2.25 -0.36
C ALA A 92 -12.82 3.01 0.89
N LYS A 93 -13.31 2.28 1.91
CA LYS A 93 -13.75 2.88 3.17
C LYS A 93 -12.88 2.40 4.32
N PHE A 94 -12.64 3.29 5.29
CA PHE A 94 -11.79 3.02 6.45
C PHE A 94 -12.52 3.39 7.75
N LYS A 95 -12.44 2.51 8.76
CA LYS A 95 -12.84 2.82 10.14
C LYS A 95 -11.59 2.74 11.02
N LEU A 96 -11.20 3.84 11.65
CA LEU A 96 -10.02 3.95 12.49
C LEU A 96 -10.43 4.14 13.95
N LYS A 97 -9.65 3.57 14.88
CA LYS A 97 -9.75 3.91 16.31
C LYS A 97 -9.43 5.40 16.49
N ASN A 98 -10.21 6.09 17.31
CA ASN A 98 -10.04 7.53 17.58
C ASN A 98 -9.92 8.39 16.30
N LYS A 99 -10.60 7.99 15.21
CA LYS A 99 -10.59 8.66 13.88
C LYS A 99 -9.21 8.75 13.20
N LYS A 100 -8.13 8.26 13.79
CA LYS A 100 -6.76 8.37 13.23
C LYS A 100 -5.80 7.21 13.54
N ASN A 101 -6.11 6.35 14.51
CA ASN A 101 -5.19 5.35 15.06
C ASN A 101 -5.55 3.92 14.64
N LEU A 102 -4.63 2.97 14.91
CA LEU A 102 -4.96 1.54 14.87
C LEU A 102 -5.73 1.12 16.15
N PRO A 103 -6.51 0.03 16.07
CA PRO A 103 -6.80 -0.76 14.89
C PRO A 103 -7.64 0.01 13.87
N LEU A 104 -7.42 -0.30 12.59
CA LEU A 104 -8.30 0.15 11.52
C LEU A 104 -8.96 -1.04 10.82
N LYS A 105 -10.17 -0.80 10.27
CA LYS A 105 -10.82 -1.72 9.32
C LYS A 105 -10.84 -1.06 7.94
N LEU A 106 -10.38 -1.81 6.94
CA LEU A 106 -10.47 -1.46 5.53
C LEU A 106 -11.63 -2.24 4.91
N TYR A 107 -12.51 -1.54 4.23
CA TYR A 107 -13.55 -2.07 3.36
C TYR A 107 -13.17 -1.68 1.92
N GLY A 108 -12.84 -2.66 1.10
CA GLY A 108 -12.44 -2.42 -0.28
C GLY A 108 -13.60 -2.00 -1.16
N SER A 109 -13.27 -1.60 -2.38
CA SER A 109 -14.25 -1.24 -3.41
C SER A 109 -13.94 -1.98 -4.70
N SER A 110 -14.96 -2.53 -5.35
CA SER A 110 -14.86 -3.08 -6.71
C SER A 110 -14.85 -1.98 -7.78
N ASN A 111 -15.34 -0.79 -7.44
CA ASN A 111 -15.41 0.36 -8.34
C ASN A 111 -14.40 1.44 -7.91
N LEU A 112 -13.13 1.17 -8.17
CA LEU A 112 -12.06 2.12 -7.86
C LEU A 112 -11.97 3.21 -8.94
N LYS A 113 -11.88 4.48 -8.51
CA LYS A 113 -11.76 5.64 -9.39
C LYS A 113 -10.39 6.31 -9.23
N PRO A 114 -9.71 6.69 -10.32
CA PRO A 114 -8.47 7.45 -10.24
C PRO A 114 -8.76 8.87 -9.78
N PHE A 115 -7.75 9.54 -9.21
CA PHE A 115 -7.88 10.93 -8.77
C PHE A 115 -6.54 11.67 -8.83
N LYS A 116 -6.57 12.99 -8.61
CA LYS A 116 -5.39 13.84 -8.44
C LYS A 116 -5.05 13.94 -6.96
N TYR A 117 -3.84 13.54 -6.58
CA TYR A 117 -3.33 13.59 -5.21
C TYR A 117 -2.22 14.61 -5.07
N TYR A 118 -2.31 15.41 -4.01
CA TYR A 118 -1.29 16.38 -3.63
C TYR A 118 -0.66 15.96 -2.30
N GLU A 119 0.57 15.44 -2.38
CA GLU A 119 1.38 15.07 -1.21
C GLU A 119 2.29 16.25 -0.86
N ASN A 120 1.93 17.05 0.13
CA ASN A 120 2.61 18.29 0.51
C ASN A 120 3.53 18.15 1.74
N LYS A 121 3.51 17.00 2.43
CA LYS A 121 4.28 16.75 3.66
C LYS A 121 5.63 16.06 3.41
N GLY A 122 5.94 15.67 2.18
CA GLY A 122 7.16 14.92 1.85
C GLY A 122 7.15 13.49 2.37
N SER A 123 5.98 12.86 2.46
CA SER A 123 5.85 11.48 2.94
C SER A 123 6.00 10.46 1.83
N ALA A 124 7.16 9.80 1.77
CA ALA A 124 7.38 8.70 0.83
C ALA A 124 6.37 7.56 1.00
N GLN A 125 5.96 7.23 2.23
CA GLN A 125 5.01 6.15 2.49
C GLN A 125 3.59 6.49 2.02
N CYS A 126 3.13 7.75 2.22
CA CYS A 126 1.83 8.18 1.70
C CYS A 126 1.82 8.15 0.17
N LYS A 127 2.87 8.68 -0.45
CA LYS A 127 3.07 8.65 -1.89
C LYS A 127 3.04 7.21 -2.42
N SER A 128 3.81 6.31 -1.83
CA SER A 128 3.87 4.90 -2.23
C SER A 128 2.53 4.18 -2.11
N ALA A 129 1.80 4.38 -1.02
CA ALA A 129 0.47 3.78 -0.85
C ALA A 129 -0.51 4.23 -1.95
N VAL A 130 -0.47 5.51 -2.33
CA VAL A 130 -1.31 6.03 -3.43
C VAL A 130 -0.84 5.50 -4.79
N ILE A 131 0.48 5.33 -5.01
CA ILE A 131 1.02 4.66 -6.22
C ILE A 131 0.42 3.27 -6.35
N PHE A 132 0.47 2.44 -5.30
CA PHE A 132 -0.05 1.07 -5.33
C PHE A 132 -1.57 1.03 -5.52
N GLY A 133 -2.31 1.95 -4.90
CA GLY A 133 -3.74 2.09 -5.15
C GLY A 133 -4.05 2.46 -6.61
N GLY A 134 -3.28 3.39 -7.18
CA GLY A 134 -3.42 3.81 -8.57
C GLY A 134 -3.20 2.68 -9.58
N MET A 135 -2.33 1.72 -9.26
CA MET A 135 -2.09 0.53 -10.10
C MET A 135 -3.31 -0.39 -10.22
N LYS A 136 -4.31 -0.24 -9.35
CA LYS A 136 -5.54 -1.04 -9.34
C LYS A 136 -6.72 -0.34 -9.99
N THR A 137 -6.59 0.95 -10.35
CA THR A 137 -7.69 1.75 -10.89
C THR A 137 -7.66 1.85 -12.40
N SER A 138 -8.83 1.74 -13.04
CA SER A 138 -8.97 2.07 -14.46
C SER A 138 -8.83 3.59 -14.64
N GLY A 139 -7.99 4.02 -15.61
CA GLY A 139 -7.67 5.42 -15.85
C GLY A 139 -6.33 5.84 -15.18
N THR A 140 -6.08 7.14 -15.16
CA THR A 140 -4.79 7.70 -14.71
C THR A 140 -4.93 8.38 -13.35
N THR A 141 -4.19 7.89 -12.36
CA THR A 141 -3.97 8.60 -11.10
C THR A 141 -2.77 9.53 -11.25
N LEU A 142 -2.94 10.79 -10.89
CA LEU A 142 -1.90 11.82 -10.93
C LEU A 142 -1.47 12.21 -9.53
N ILE A 143 -0.19 12.12 -9.23
CA ILE A 143 0.36 12.53 -7.93
C ILE A 143 1.31 13.70 -8.14
N LYS A 144 1.08 14.82 -7.45
CA LYS A 144 2.05 15.90 -7.27
C LYS A 144 2.57 15.79 -5.85
N ALA A 145 3.83 15.38 -5.69
CA ALA A 145 4.43 15.10 -4.39
C ALA A 145 5.63 15.99 -4.11
N LYS A 146 5.70 16.55 -2.90
CA LYS A 146 6.92 17.17 -2.39
C LYS A 146 8.05 16.14 -2.41
N LYS A 147 9.28 16.60 -2.66
CA LYS A 147 10.46 15.73 -2.70
C LYS A 147 10.57 14.85 -1.47
N SER A 148 10.77 13.58 -1.70
CA SER A 148 10.95 12.54 -0.67
C SER A 148 11.65 11.34 -1.28
N ARG A 149 11.97 10.31 -0.48
CA ARG A 149 12.56 9.06 -1.01
C ARG A 149 11.72 8.51 -2.16
N ASN A 150 12.37 8.06 -3.23
CA ASN A 150 11.76 7.64 -4.49
C ASN A 150 11.93 6.13 -4.77
N HIS A 151 12.17 5.33 -3.74
CA HIS A 151 12.45 3.89 -3.88
C HIS A 151 11.33 3.15 -4.62
N THR A 152 10.06 3.49 -4.35
CA THR A 152 8.90 2.88 -5.02
C THR A 152 8.87 3.20 -6.50
N GLU A 153 9.12 4.45 -6.87
CA GLU A 153 9.15 4.89 -8.27
C GLU A 153 10.27 4.21 -9.05
N LEU A 154 11.46 4.09 -8.44
CA LEU A 154 12.59 3.38 -9.03
C LEU A 154 12.29 1.90 -9.22
N LEU A 155 11.74 1.24 -8.20
CA LEU A 155 11.33 -0.17 -8.28
C LEU A 155 10.27 -0.38 -9.36
N CYS A 156 9.25 0.47 -9.42
CA CYS A 156 8.21 0.38 -10.42
C CYS A 156 8.76 0.54 -11.85
N LYS A 157 9.71 1.46 -12.05
CA LYS A 157 10.39 1.62 -13.34
C LYS A 157 11.22 0.39 -13.70
N TYR A 158 12.00 -0.13 -12.75
CA TYR A 158 12.80 -1.34 -12.93
C TYR A 158 11.93 -2.55 -13.35
N LEU A 159 10.78 -2.70 -12.71
CA LEU A 159 9.79 -3.74 -13.02
C LEU A 159 8.92 -3.43 -14.24
N LYS A 160 9.23 -2.35 -14.99
CA LYS A 160 8.46 -1.90 -16.18
C LYS A 160 6.97 -1.73 -15.91
N LEU A 161 6.60 -1.37 -14.68
CA LEU A 161 5.20 -1.07 -14.33
C LEU A 161 4.77 0.26 -14.96
N PRO A 162 3.46 0.48 -15.20
CA PRO A 162 2.93 1.64 -15.91
C PRO A 162 2.99 2.92 -15.05
N ILE A 163 4.20 3.41 -14.81
CA ILE A 163 4.50 4.62 -14.07
C ILE A 163 5.36 5.57 -14.90
N SER A 164 5.03 6.86 -14.89
CA SER A 164 5.91 7.90 -15.39
C SER A 164 6.17 8.95 -14.32
N VAL A 165 7.39 9.44 -14.24
CA VAL A 165 7.82 10.41 -13.23
C VAL A 165 8.51 11.58 -13.94
N LYS A 166 7.97 12.80 -13.74
CA LYS A 166 8.60 14.05 -14.16
C LYS A 166 9.13 14.76 -12.91
N ASN A 167 10.44 14.83 -12.78
CA ASN A 167 11.11 15.53 -11.69
C ASN A 167 11.08 17.05 -11.92
N LYS A 168 10.67 17.80 -10.91
CA LYS A 168 10.74 19.25 -10.86
C LYS A 168 11.65 19.68 -9.68
N LYS A 169 12.02 20.95 -9.59
CA LYS A 169 12.91 21.45 -8.52
C LYS A 169 12.44 21.04 -7.12
N ASN A 170 11.17 21.33 -6.78
CA ASN A 170 10.63 21.17 -5.42
C ASN A 170 9.64 20.01 -5.27
N TYR A 171 9.21 19.39 -6.36
CA TYR A 171 8.22 18.32 -6.36
C TYR A 171 8.40 17.39 -7.54
N ASP A 172 7.77 16.23 -7.46
CA ASP A 172 7.67 15.28 -8.55
C ASP A 172 6.23 15.18 -9.02
N VAL A 173 6.04 14.99 -10.33
CA VAL A 173 4.74 14.67 -10.93
C VAL A 173 4.79 13.23 -11.40
N ILE A 174 3.93 12.40 -10.82
CA ILE A 174 3.89 10.96 -11.05
C ILE A 174 2.54 10.61 -11.67
N LYS A 175 2.55 9.90 -12.79
CA LYS A 175 1.35 9.35 -13.42
C LYS A 175 1.39 7.83 -13.29
N ILE A 176 0.29 7.24 -12.85
CA ILE A 176 0.13 5.80 -12.70
C ILE A 176 -1.16 5.38 -13.40
N THR A 177 -1.09 4.29 -14.14
CA THR A 177 -2.26 3.62 -14.72
C THR A 177 -2.37 2.19 -14.21
N LYS A 178 -3.50 1.56 -14.47
CA LYS A 178 -3.75 0.17 -14.08
C LYS A 178 -2.66 -0.76 -14.63
N VAL A 179 -2.14 -1.61 -13.78
CA VAL A 179 -1.29 -2.73 -14.21
C VAL A 179 -2.19 -3.73 -14.93
N LYS A 180 -1.89 -4.01 -16.20
CA LYS A 180 -2.51 -5.13 -16.92
C LYS A 180 -2.07 -6.43 -16.24
N LYS A 181 -2.92 -7.46 -16.23
CA LYS A 181 -2.52 -8.79 -15.76
C LYS A 181 -1.28 -9.20 -16.55
N ILE A 182 -0.20 -9.52 -15.83
CA ILE A 182 1.01 -10.18 -16.33
C ILE A 182 0.77 -11.65 -16.20
#